data_f5f29a08b993e1486d38da796789dc55
#
_entry.id   f5f29a08b993e1486d38da796789dc55
#
_cell.length_a   1.000
_cell.length_b   1.000
_cell.length_c   1.000
_cell.angle_alpha   90.00
_cell.angle_beta   90.00
_cell.angle_gamma   90.00
#
_symmetry.space_group_name_H-M   'P 1'
#
loop_
_entity.id
_entity.type
_entity.pdbx_description
1 polymer ?
#
loop_
_entity_poly.entity_id
_entity_poly.type
_entity_poly.pdbx_seq_one_letter_code
_entity_poly.pdbx_strand_id
1 'polypeptide(L)'
;MNDPHNNFDIDSLRVASEHGDCDASVRLGQLLLQRGGFGSSEFDEAITRLEQAAGMDHTEAQLLLANVLAQVHALPDADARAAHWYDAVAQKNHPEALARLGDMYLTGRGVAADDAQALARIERAARQCYPQLQCDLAYMLDHGIGCNADPVAATSWFLRALAQGSHQAAFALGLRYYCGRGVGRDAAVAQAMFECAAGGDFPDARVWRGRLDEITSSNEKSDARLLAQRIRDQVRSLPHQFAAAGISELDSGESATRKMTAVIERHWSALDDGRISLDPGHRGARGNATGWPVIAAPGLPQLEIWQPRVFRIPHFLSEYERAHVIALSAPRMAAAAEFSRDAAEFEKDFFTGTAARLGAHMCDPVIRNIERRIAVAAMLPARHIEPLSVLRYQDDDVYEAHVDYLTPDRLEGAHGGQRLVTFICYLRAPREGGETEYLNAEHAVAGEPGLALLHYNCLPDGQPDEMSLHASRPVIAGEKWLLRTAIHAQSLYEPIAAARDAT
;
A
#
# COMPACT_ATOMS: atom_id res chain seq x y z
N MET A 1 31.75 7.61 11.85
CA MET A 1 32.98 7.98 11.13
C MET A 1 32.60 9.08 10.17
N ASN A 2 33.03 10.31 10.42
CA ASN A 2 32.77 11.46 9.52
C ASN A 2 33.60 11.26 8.26
N ASP A 3 32.94 11.10 7.12
CA ASP A 3 33.55 11.08 5.81
C ASP A 3 34.03 12.52 5.47
N PRO A 4 35.36 12.76 5.32
CA PRO A 4 35.90 14.11 5.03
C PRO A 4 35.54 14.63 3.64
N HIS A 5 34.92 13.81 2.77
CA HIS A 5 34.49 14.27 1.42
C HIS A 5 33.05 14.77 1.39
N ASN A 6 32.29 14.70 2.50
CA ASN A 6 30.90 15.18 2.59
C ASN A 6 30.75 16.56 3.27
N ASN A 7 31.87 17.22 3.55
CA ASN A 7 31.91 18.64 3.89
C ASN A 7 31.97 19.49 2.61
N PHE A 8 31.03 19.33 1.68
CA PHE A 8 30.61 20.46 0.90
C PHE A 8 30.16 21.50 1.92
N ASP A 9 31.00 22.55 2.01
CA ASP A 9 30.92 23.58 2.99
C ASP A 9 29.49 24.11 3.06
N ILE A 10 28.73 23.73 4.10
CA ILE A 10 27.39 24.25 4.33
C ILE A 10 27.36 25.75 4.26
N ASP A 11 28.45 26.41 4.69
CA ASP A 11 28.57 27.85 4.66
C ASP A 11 28.64 28.36 3.22
N SER A 12 29.35 27.66 2.32
CA SER A 12 29.35 28.00 0.88
C SER A 12 27.96 27.83 0.26
N LEU A 13 27.23 26.76 0.61
CA LEU A 13 25.86 26.55 0.14
C LEU A 13 24.91 27.61 0.69
N ARG A 14 25.07 28.04 1.96
CA ARG A 14 24.29 29.14 2.53
C ARG A 14 24.50 30.44 1.74
N VAL A 15 25.73 30.79 1.48
CA VAL A 15 26.06 31.99 0.69
C VAL A 15 25.48 31.91 -0.72
N ALA A 16 25.63 30.79 -1.42
CA ALA A 16 25.04 30.60 -2.75
C ALA A 16 23.49 30.68 -2.72
N SER A 17 22.87 30.03 -1.74
CA SER A 17 21.42 30.08 -1.54
C SER A 17 20.90 31.49 -1.26
N GLU A 18 21.65 32.29 -0.47
CA GLU A 18 21.34 33.70 -0.21
C GLU A 18 21.42 34.59 -1.45
N HIS A 19 22.24 34.20 -2.41
CA HIS A 19 22.32 34.87 -3.71
C HIS A 19 21.29 34.34 -4.74
N GLY A 20 20.35 33.48 -4.32
CA GLY A 20 19.27 33.02 -5.16
C GLY A 20 19.57 31.75 -5.98
N ASP A 21 20.67 31.04 -5.66
CA ASP A 21 20.96 29.75 -6.28
C ASP A 21 20.01 28.69 -5.73
N CYS A 22 19.04 28.28 -6.57
CA CYS A 22 18.02 27.31 -6.21
C CYS A 22 18.60 25.90 -6.01
N ASP A 23 19.60 25.49 -6.81
CA ASP A 23 20.25 24.19 -6.66
C ASP A 23 21.03 24.12 -5.34
N ALA A 24 21.72 25.22 -4.97
CA ALA A 24 22.35 25.32 -3.66
C ALA A 24 21.35 25.27 -2.52
N SER A 25 20.18 25.90 -2.67
CA SER A 25 19.10 25.86 -1.69
C SER A 25 18.55 24.44 -1.48
N VAL A 26 18.38 23.67 -2.56
CA VAL A 26 17.92 22.27 -2.49
C VAL A 26 18.98 21.41 -1.79
N ARG A 27 20.24 21.50 -2.17
CA ARG A 27 21.34 20.74 -1.55
C ARG A 27 21.50 21.08 -0.06
N LEU A 28 21.45 22.36 0.27
CA LEU A 28 21.49 22.82 1.65
C LEU A 28 20.32 22.27 2.45
N GLY A 29 19.09 22.35 1.91
CA GLY A 29 17.89 21.80 2.52
C GLY A 29 18.02 20.31 2.81
N GLN A 30 18.48 19.51 1.84
CA GLN A 30 18.71 18.07 2.00
C GLN A 30 19.73 17.77 3.11
N LEU A 31 20.84 18.49 3.17
CA LEU A 31 21.88 18.30 4.19
C LEU A 31 21.38 18.69 5.59
N LEU A 32 20.64 19.79 5.70
CA LEU A 32 20.08 20.25 6.97
C LEU A 32 19.00 19.28 7.51
N LEU A 33 18.14 18.74 6.64
CA LEU A 33 17.14 17.72 7.00
C LEU A 33 17.76 16.39 7.45
N GLN A 34 18.96 16.05 6.96
CA GLN A 34 19.70 14.87 7.43
C GLN A 34 20.35 15.07 8.79
N ARG A 35 20.68 16.31 9.17
CA ARG A 35 21.36 16.66 10.42
C ARG A 35 20.39 16.97 11.56
N GLY A 36 19.30 17.67 11.24
CA GLY A 36 18.31 18.15 12.19
C GLY A 36 16.97 17.45 12.03
N GLY A 37 16.40 17.01 13.16
CA GLY A 37 15.02 16.52 13.20
C GLY A 37 14.00 17.66 13.30
N PHE A 38 12.71 17.30 13.20
CA PHE A 38 11.61 18.24 13.40
C PHE A 38 11.77 19.06 14.70
N GLY A 39 11.59 20.39 14.59
CA GLY A 39 11.74 21.32 15.71
C GLY A 39 13.18 21.79 16.00
N SER A 40 14.18 21.36 15.21
CA SER A 40 15.52 21.91 15.27
C SER A 40 15.69 23.16 14.41
N SER A 41 16.71 23.99 14.73
CA SER A 41 17.06 25.17 13.92
C SER A 41 17.47 24.81 12.49
N GLU A 42 18.07 23.64 12.31
CA GLU A 42 18.44 23.11 10.99
C GLU A 42 17.20 22.77 10.15
N PHE A 43 16.18 22.20 10.78
CA PHE A 43 14.91 21.92 10.12
C PHE A 43 14.23 23.21 9.65
N ASP A 44 14.15 24.22 10.52
CA ASP A 44 13.52 25.51 10.21
C ASP A 44 14.29 26.25 9.09
N GLU A 45 15.62 26.21 9.12
CA GLU A 45 16.45 26.76 8.05
C GLU A 45 16.20 26.01 6.73
N ALA A 46 16.14 24.66 6.74
CA ALA A 46 15.88 23.86 5.56
C ALA A 46 14.54 24.23 4.90
N ILE A 47 13.47 24.32 5.70
CA ILE A 47 12.14 24.72 5.20
C ILE A 47 12.20 26.11 4.57
N THR A 48 12.84 27.07 5.23
CA THR A 48 12.97 28.46 4.73
C THR A 48 13.69 28.52 3.39
N ARG A 49 14.81 27.80 3.22
CA ARG A 49 15.59 27.77 1.97
C ARG A 49 14.84 27.07 0.85
N LEU A 50 14.14 25.96 1.17
CA LEU A 50 13.32 25.25 0.19
C LEU A 50 12.11 26.08 -0.25
N GLU A 51 11.47 26.85 0.65
CA GLU A 51 10.37 27.77 0.30
C GLU A 51 10.83 28.88 -0.64
N GLN A 52 12.00 29.45 -0.41
CA GLN A 52 12.59 30.47 -1.30
C GLN A 52 12.79 29.94 -2.72
N ALA A 53 13.43 28.77 -2.86
CA ALA A 53 13.65 28.14 -4.15
C ALA A 53 12.33 27.67 -4.82
N ALA A 54 11.41 27.12 -4.05
CA ALA A 54 10.09 26.70 -4.54
C ALA A 54 9.27 27.89 -5.07
N GLY A 55 9.34 29.04 -4.40
CA GLY A 55 8.73 30.30 -4.84
C GLY A 55 9.31 30.86 -6.14
N MET A 56 10.53 30.47 -6.50
CA MET A 56 11.18 30.78 -7.79
C MET A 56 10.87 29.73 -8.88
N ASP A 57 9.84 28.94 -8.70
CA ASP A 57 9.37 27.86 -9.60
C ASP A 57 10.36 26.71 -9.82
N HIS A 58 11.30 26.49 -8.88
CA HIS A 58 12.24 25.38 -8.95
C HIS A 58 11.59 24.06 -8.59
N THR A 59 11.41 23.18 -9.58
CA THR A 59 10.57 21.96 -9.45
C THR A 59 11.07 20.99 -8.38
N GLU A 60 12.39 20.77 -8.26
CA GLU A 60 12.96 19.87 -7.26
C GLU A 60 12.76 20.43 -5.83
N ALA A 61 12.90 21.75 -5.64
CA ALA A 61 12.62 22.39 -4.36
C ALA A 61 11.13 22.25 -3.98
N GLN A 62 10.22 22.49 -4.94
CA GLN A 62 8.78 22.31 -4.74
C GLN A 62 8.45 20.89 -4.32
N LEU A 63 9.01 19.88 -5.01
CA LEU A 63 8.76 18.47 -4.72
C LEU A 63 9.33 18.05 -3.35
N LEU A 64 10.58 18.44 -3.06
CA LEU A 64 11.23 18.14 -1.79
C LEU A 64 10.50 18.78 -0.62
N LEU A 65 10.13 20.06 -0.75
CA LEU A 65 9.35 20.78 0.28
C LEU A 65 8.00 20.10 0.51
N ALA A 66 7.28 19.73 -0.56
CA ALA A 66 6.01 19.01 -0.44
C ALA A 66 6.18 17.66 0.28
N ASN A 67 7.23 16.89 -0.06
CA ASN A 67 7.53 15.61 0.58
C ASN A 67 7.82 15.77 2.08
N VAL A 68 8.59 16.80 2.47
CA VAL A 68 8.88 17.08 3.89
C VAL A 68 7.62 17.49 4.63
N LEU A 69 6.85 18.44 4.10
CA LEU A 69 5.61 18.90 4.72
C LEU A 69 4.59 17.77 4.90
N ALA A 70 4.47 16.87 3.92
CA ALA A 70 3.56 15.73 3.99
C ALA A 70 3.92 14.71 5.10
N GLN A 71 5.15 14.74 5.62
CA GLN A 71 5.61 13.86 6.70
C GLN A 71 5.52 14.51 8.09
N VAL A 72 5.37 15.83 8.16
CA VAL A 72 5.40 16.60 9.41
C VAL A 72 3.99 17.04 9.79
N HIS A 73 3.23 16.13 10.42
CA HIS A 73 1.84 16.41 10.83
C HIS A 73 1.70 17.44 11.97
N ALA A 74 2.80 17.75 12.67
CA ALA A 74 2.78 18.69 13.80
C ALA A 74 2.86 20.17 13.38
N LEU A 75 3.13 20.46 12.10
CA LEU A 75 3.09 21.83 11.59
C LEU A 75 1.66 22.24 11.20
N PRO A 76 1.18 23.41 11.64
CA PRO A 76 -0.09 23.94 11.17
C PRO A 76 -0.11 24.02 9.65
N ASP A 77 -1.21 23.60 9.03
CA ASP A 77 -1.44 23.64 7.59
C ASP A 77 -0.41 22.88 6.72
N ALA A 78 0.42 22.00 7.31
CA ALA A 78 1.45 21.26 6.58
C ALA A 78 0.88 20.48 5.39
N ASP A 79 -0.22 19.77 5.60
CA ASP A 79 -0.88 19.01 4.53
C ASP A 79 -1.42 19.92 3.42
N ALA A 80 -1.99 21.08 3.76
CA ALA A 80 -2.50 22.04 2.77
C ALA A 80 -1.34 22.67 1.95
N ARG A 81 -0.23 23.00 2.63
CA ARG A 81 0.99 23.50 1.98
C ARG A 81 1.63 22.43 1.09
N ALA A 82 1.68 21.17 1.56
CA ALA A 82 2.15 20.05 0.75
C ALA A 82 1.30 19.87 -0.50
N ALA A 83 -0.04 19.90 -0.37
CA ALA A 83 -0.96 19.80 -1.51
C ALA A 83 -0.75 20.92 -2.52
N HIS A 84 -0.54 22.14 -2.07
CA HIS A 84 -0.23 23.30 -2.93
C HIS A 84 1.03 23.06 -3.78
N TRP A 85 2.12 22.62 -3.16
CA TRP A 85 3.36 22.37 -3.87
C TRP A 85 3.29 21.13 -4.77
N TYR A 86 2.62 20.05 -4.33
CA TYR A 86 2.36 18.91 -5.22
C TYR A 86 1.53 19.30 -6.43
N ASP A 87 0.51 20.17 -6.27
CA ASP A 87 -0.29 20.63 -7.41
C ASP A 87 0.55 21.44 -8.41
N ALA A 88 1.42 22.35 -7.92
CA ALA A 88 2.36 23.10 -8.77
C ALA A 88 3.25 22.18 -9.61
N VAL A 89 3.81 21.13 -8.99
CA VAL A 89 4.65 20.13 -9.67
C VAL A 89 3.81 19.20 -10.57
N ALA A 90 2.59 18.84 -10.16
CA ALA A 90 1.66 18.03 -10.94
C ALA A 90 1.20 18.74 -12.22
N GLN A 91 1.06 20.07 -12.21
CA GLN A 91 0.79 20.86 -13.41
C GLN A 91 1.90 20.71 -14.47
N LYS A 92 3.17 20.51 -14.03
CA LYS A 92 4.31 20.17 -14.89
C LYS A 92 4.33 18.69 -15.30
N ASN A 93 3.27 17.93 -14.98
CA ASN A 93 3.06 16.52 -15.29
C ASN A 93 4.07 15.57 -14.62
N HIS A 94 4.61 15.93 -13.43
CA HIS A 94 5.54 15.08 -12.69
C HIS A 94 4.81 13.87 -12.08
N PRO A 95 5.23 12.62 -12.34
CA PRO A 95 4.46 11.42 -11.98
C PRO A 95 4.33 11.23 -10.47
N GLU A 96 5.40 11.46 -9.69
CA GLU A 96 5.36 11.36 -8.24
C GLU A 96 4.40 12.40 -7.64
N ALA A 97 4.46 13.65 -8.08
CA ALA A 97 3.56 14.69 -7.58
C ALA A 97 2.09 14.38 -7.91
N LEU A 98 1.83 13.86 -9.10
CA LEU A 98 0.49 13.41 -9.49
C LEU A 98 0.00 12.28 -8.58
N ALA A 99 0.84 11.29 -8.30
CA ALA A 99 0.49 10.17 -7.42
C ALA A 99 0.24 10.63 -5.98
N ARG A 100 1.13 11.50 -5.44
CA ARG A 100 1.00 12.07 -4.09
C ARG A 100 -0.28 12.90 -3.94
N LEU A 101 -0.54 13.78 -4.91
CA LEU A 101 -1.75 14.59 -4.91
C LEU A 101 -3.01 13.73 -5.05
N GLY A 102 -2.96 12.66 -5.86
CA GLY A 102 -4.01 11.66 -5.95
C GLY A 102 -4.31 11.01 -4.60
N ASP A 103 -3.28 10.60 -3.83
CA ASP A 103 -3.44 10.06 -2.49
C ASP A 103 -4.05 11.08 -1.52
N MET A 104 -3.65 12.35 -1.62
CA MET A 104 -4.24 13.43 -0.80
C MET A 104 -5.74 13.61 -1.07
N TYR A 105 -6.17 13.51 -2.33
CA TYR A 105 -7.60 13.50 -2.67
C TYR A 105 -8.32 12.24 -2.17
N LEU A 106 -7.68 11.06 -2.19
CA LEU A 106 -8.28 9.84 -1.63
C LEU A 106 -8.49 9.95 -0.12
N THR A 107 -7.59 10.62 0.59
CA THR A 107 -7.58 10.67 2.05
C THR A 107 -8.23 11.93 2.62
N GLY A 108 -8.43 12.98 1.81
CA GLY A 108 -8.88 14.29 2.26
C GLY A 108 -7.81 15.05 3.06
N ARG A 109 -6.51 14.73 2.86
CA ARG A 109 -5.40 15.41 3.53
C ARG A 109 -5.02 16.67 2.77
N GLY A 110 -5.09 17.83 3.44
CA GLY A 110 -4.75 19.13 2.86
C GLY A 110 -5.67 19.60 1.73
N VAL A 111 -6.55 18.76 1.25
CA VAL A 111 -7.59 19.02 0.24
C VAL A 111 -8.87 18.33 0.65
N ALA A 112 -10.02 18.78 0.12
CA ALA A 112 -11.25 18.04 0.30
C ALA A 112 -11.16 16.66 -0.40
N ALA A 113 -11.65 15.60 0.25
CA ALA A 113 -11.67 14.27 -0.32
C ALA A 113 -12.50 14.24 -1.61
N ASP A 114 -11.91 13.72 -2.69
CA ASP A 114 -12.53 13.64 -4.02
C ASP A 114 -11.91 12.50 -4.83
N ASP A 115 -12.60 11.37 -4.91
CA ASP A 115 -12.14 10.18 -5.61
C ASP A 115 -12.00 10.41 -7.13
N ALA A 116 -12.82 11.28 -7.73
CA ALA A 116 -12.74 11.57 -9.16
C ALA A 116 -11.48 12.39 -9.48
N GLN A 117 -11.13 13.36 -8.63
CA GLN A 117 -9.86 14.08 -8.72
C GLN A 117 -8.65 13.15 -8.51
N ALA A 118 -8.75 12.24 -7.54
CA ALA A 118 -7.72 11.23 -7.32
C ALA A 118 -7.49 10.37 -8.57
N LEU A 119 -8.57 9.79 -9.11
CA LEU A 119 -8.51 8.98 -10.33
C LEU A 119 -7.88 9.75 -11.50
N ALA A 120 -8.27 11.00 -11.72
CA ALA A 120 -7.73 11.82 -12.80
C ALA A 120 -6.21 12.07 -12.65
N ARG A 121 -5.71 12.24 -11.43
CA ARG A 121 -4.27 12.41 -11.16
C ARG A 121 -3.51 11.10 -11.38
N ILE A 122 -4.02 9.99 -10.83
CA ILE A 122 -3.41 8.66 -11.00
C ILE A 122 -3.43 8.23 -12.48
N GLU A 123 -4.51 8.48 -13.21
CA GLU A 123 -4.56 8.19 -14.64
C GLU A 123 -3.49 8.96 -15.43
N ARG A 124 -3.31 10.26 -15.16
CA ARG A 124 -2.25 11.04 -15.79
C ARG A 124 -0.86 10.49 -15.48
N ALA A 125 -0.63 10.04 -14.25
CA ALA A 125 0.64 9.44 -13.82
C ALA A 125 0.85 8.06 -14.48
N ALA A 126 -0.16 7.19 -14.50
CA ALA A 126 -0.10 5.85 -15.09
C ALA A 126 0.19 5.86 -16.60
N ARG A 127 -0.26 6.90 -17.32
CA ARG A 127 0.02 7.09 -18.73
C ARG A 127 1.52 7.35 -19.02
N GLN A 128 2.32 7.65 -18.01
CA GLN A 128 3.77 7.87 -18.14
C GLN A 128 4.59 6.57 -18.02
N CYS A 129 3.94 5.41 -18.20
CA CYS A 129 4.59 4.11 -18.23
C CYS A 129 5.27 3.66 -16.92
N TYR A 130 4.76 4.09 -15.77
CA TYR A 130 5.19 3.57 -14.46
C TYR A 130 4.34 2.35 -14.09
N PRO A 131 4.91 1.13 -14.03
CA PRO A 131 4.13 -0.10 -13.82
C PRO A 131 3.31 -0.10 -12.52
N GLN A 132 3.85 0.49 -11.44
CA GLN A 132 3.14 0.60 -10.18
C GLN A 132 1.87 1.45 -10.32
N LEU A 133 1.99 2.65 -10.91
CA LEU A 133 0.85 3.56 -11.11
C LEU A 133 -0.20 2.98 -12.08
N GLN A 134 0.23 2.14 -13.02
CA GLN A 134 -0.68 1.40 -13.87
C GLN A 134 -1.47 0.34 -13.10
N CYS A 135 -0.82 -0.36 -12.14
CA CYS A 135 -1.53 -1.26 -11.23
C CYS A 135 -2.50 -0.51 -10.31
N ASP A 136 -2.11 0.66 -9.81
CA ASP A 136 -2.95 1.50 -8.96
C ASP A 136 -4.21 1.97 -9.71
N LEU A 137 -4.03 2.45 -10.94
CA LEU A 137 -5.15 2.82 -11.82
C LEU A 137 -6.05 1.61 -12.12
N ALA A 138 -5.46 0.46 -12.45
CA ALA A 138 -6.20 -0.76 -12.71
C ALA A 138 -7.06 -1.15 -11.50
N TYR A 139 -6.51 -1.07 -10.30
CA TYR A 139 -7.24 -1.34 -9.06
C TYR A 139 -8.40 -0.35 -8.86
N MET A 140 -8.16 0.96 -9.04
CA MET A 140 -9.20 1.98 -8.90
C MET A 140 -10.35 1.76 -9.89
N LEU A 141 -10.04 1.45 -11.15
CA LEU A 141 -11.05 1.13 -12.18
C LEU A 141 -11.83 -0.15 -11.84
N ASP A 142 -11.14 -1.19 -11.33
CA ASP A 142 -11.77 -2.46 -10.96
C ASP A 142 -12.79 -2.33 -9.81
N HIS A 143 -12.49 -1.43 -8.86
CA HIS A 143 -13.32 -1.19 -7.68
C HIS A 143 -14.25 0.01 -7.80
N GLY A 144 -14.22 0.73 -8.93
CA GLY A 144 -15.06 1.91 -9.14
C GLY A 144 -14.69 3.09 -8.24
N ILE A 145 -13.41 3.27 -7.91
CA ILE A 145 -12.94 4.40 -7.09
C ILE A 145 -12.83 5.63 -8.00
N GLY A 146 -13.71 6.61 -7.80
CA GLY A 146 -13.79 7.83 -8.61
C GLY A 146 -14.50 7.68 -9.97
N CYS A 147 -14.98 6.48 -10.29
CA CYS A 147 -15.73 6.18 -11.50
C CYS A 147 -16.68 4.99 -11.29
N ASN A 148 -17.44 4.62 -12.31
CA ASN A 148 -18.10 3.31 -12.33
C ASN A 148 -17.03 2.21 -12.49
N ALA A 149 -17.22 1.06 -11.83
CA ALA A 149 -16.32 -0.07 -11.96
C ALA A 149 -16.23 -0.56 -13.41
N ASP A 150 -15.01 -0.65 -13.93
CA ASP A 150 -14.71 -1.16 -15.27
C ASP A 150 -13.61 -2.23 -15.21
N PRO A 151 -14.01 -3.51 -14.99
CA PRO A 151 -13.06 -4.62 -14.95
C PRO A 151 -12.30 -4.83 -16.28
N VAL A 152 -12.87 -4.44 -17.40
CA VAL A 152 -12.24 -4.60 -18.72
C VAL A 152 -11.10 -3.61 -18.88
N ALA A 153 -11.35 -2.32 -18.60
CA ALA A 153 -10.31 -1.31 -18.61
C ALA A 153 -9.21 -1.64 -17.58
N ALA A 154 -9.58 -2.10 -16.38
CA ALA A 154 -8.63 -2.54 -15.35
C ALA A 154 -7.69 -3.64 -15.87
N THR A 155 -8.22 -4.64 -16.59
CA THR A 155 -7.41 -5.70 -17.20
C THR A 155 -6.39 -5.13 -18.20
N SER A 156 -6.79 -4.19 -19.03
CA SER A 156 -5.87 -3.54 -19.98
C SER A 156 -4.71 -2.84 -19.29
N TRP A 157 -4.97 -2.17 -18.18
CA TRP A 157 -3.91 -1.50 -17.42
C TRP A 157 -2.98 -2.50 -16.72
N PHE A 158 -3.51 -3.59 -16.15
CA PHE A 158 -2.67 -4.67 -15.63
C PHE A 158 -1.81 -5.32 -16.74
N LEU A 159 -2.33 -5.52 -17.95
CA LEU A 159 -1.54 -6.03 -19.07
C LEU A 159 -0.41 -5.07 -19.47
N ARG A 160 -0.65 -3.76 -19.46
CA ARG A 160 0.39 -2.74 -19.70
C ARG A 160 1.49 -2.78 -18.62
N ALA A 161 1.13 -2.95 -17.37
CA ALA A 161 2.08 -3.10 -16.27
C ALA A 161 2.87 -4.42 -16.37
N LEU A 162 2.19 -5.53 -16.73
CA LEU A 162 2.83 -6.81 -16.97
C LEU A 162 3.87 -6.73 -18.10
N ALA A 163 3.54 -6.01 -19.19
CA ALA A 163 4.45 -5.83 -20.32
C ALA A 163 5.77 -5.16 -19.92
N GLN A 164 5.78 -4.46 -18.80
CA GLN A 164 6.94 -3.82 -18.19
C GLN A 164 7.55 -4.64 -17.03
N GLY A 165 7.07 -5.86 -16.83
CA GLY A 165 7.63 -6.80 -15.85
C GLY A 165 7.01 -6.73 -14.45
N SER A 166 5.86 -6.08 -14.28
CA SER A 166 5.20 -6.04 -12.98
C SER A 166 4.71 -7.41 -12.53
N HIS A 167 5.33 -7.96 -11.48
CA HIS A 167 4.89 -9.21 -10.85
C HIS A 167 3.53 -9.06 -10.15
N GLN A 168 3.23 -7.88 -9.63
CA GLN A 168 1.91 -7.53 -9.09
C GLN A 168 0.83 -7.63 -10.16
N ALA A 169 1.08 -7.06 -11.33
CA ALA A 169 0.16 -7.17 -12.46
C ALA A 169 -0.01 -8.61 -12.94
N ALA A 170 1.09 -9.39 -12.98
CA ALA A 170 1.03 -10.81 -13.30
C ALA A 170 0.11 -11.56 -12.33
N PHE A 171 0.23 -11.32 -11.03
CA PHE A 171 -0.62 -11.93 -10.02
C PHE A 171 -2.10 -11.54 -10.20
N ALA A 172 -2.37 -10.23 -10.37
CA ALA A 172 -3.71 -9.73 -10.63
C ALA A 172 -4.35 -10.39 -11.85
N LEU A 173 -3.61 -10.47 -12.96
CA LEU A 173 -4.06 -11.12 -14.20
C LEU A 173 -4.30 -12.62 -14.00
N GLY A 174 -3.45 -13.32 -13.25
CA GLY A 174 -3.67 -14.71 -12.88
C GLY A 174 -5.04 -14.93 -12.24
N LEU A 175 -5.39 -14.11 -11.24
CA LEU A 175 -6.71 -14.15 -10.61
C LEU A 175 -7.84 -13.80 -11.60
N ARG A 176 -7.62 -12.83 -12.49
CA ARG A 176 -8.64 -12.39 -13.46
C ARG A 176 -8.95 -13.46 -14.49
N TYR A 177 -7.93 -14.12 -15.08
CA TYR A 177 -8.11 -15.24 -15.99
C TYR A 177 -8.68 -16.47 -15.26
N TYR A 178 -8.37 -16.64 -13.98
CA TYR A 178 -8.92 -17.68 -13.15
C TYR A 178 -10.43 -17.49 -12.90
N CYS A 179 -10.91 -16.29 -12.53
CA CYS A 179 -12.32 -16.05 -12.22
C CYS A 179 -13.13 -15.51 -13.40
N GLY A 180 -12.51 -15.08 -14.48
CA GLY A 180 -13.18 -14.47 -15.64
C GLY A 180 -13.60 -13.03 -15.42
N ARG A 181 -12.82 -12.25 -14.63
CA ARG A 181 -13.14 -10.86 -14.31
C ARG A 181 -12.53 -9.90 -15.34
N GLY A 182 -13.33 -9.34 -16.22
CA GLY A 182 -12.88 -8.44 -17.30
C GLY A 182 -12.17 -9.15 -18.46
N VAL A 183 -12.05 -10.49 -18.40
CA VAL A 183 -11.52 -11.38 -19.44
C VAL A 183 -12.25 -12.70 -19.43
N GLY A 184 -12.13 -13.51 -20.49
CA GLY A 184 -12.57 -14.91 -20.47
C GLY A 184 -11.74 -15.76 -19.52
N ARG A 185 -12.35 -16.77 -18.87
CA ARG A 185 -11.60 -17.76 -18.07
C ARG A 185 -10.65 -18.56 -18.94
N ASP A 186 -9.39 -18.70 -18.51
CA ASP A 186 -8.39 -19.52 -19.17
C ASP A 186 -7.37 -20.03 -18.12
N ALA A 187 -7.39 -21.33 -17.84
CA ALA A 187 -6.54 -21.95 -16.84
C ALA A 187 -5.05 -21.88 -17.20
N ALA A 188 -4.72 -22.10 -18.48
CA ALA A 188 -3.33 -22.08 -18.94
C ALA A 188 -2.75 -20.66 -18.86
N VAL A 189 -3.53 -19.64 -19.25
CA VAL A 189 -3.13 -18.23 -19.09
C VAL A 189 -3.01 -17.88 -17.62
N ALA A 190 -3.99 -18.22 -16.76
CA ALA A 190 -3.91 -17.97 -15.33
C ALA A 190 -2.64 -18.58 -14.71
N GLN A 191 -2.32 -19.82 -15.07
CA GLN A 191 -1.12 -20.50 -14.60
C GLN A 191 0.16 -19.80 -15.08
N ALA A 192 0.23 -19.40 -16.36
CA ALA A 192 1.36 -18.65 -16.90
C ALA A 192 1.56 -17.32 -16.16
N MET A 193 0.48 -16.61 -15.82
CA MET A 193 0.53 -15.39 -15.05
C MET A 193 1.05 -15.61 -13.63
N PHE A 194 0.58 -16.65 -12.92
CA PHE A 194 1.13 -17.00 -11.60
C PHE A 194 2.59 -17.48 -11.67
N GLU A 195 3.02 -18.13 -12.74
CA GLU A 195 4.44 -18.44 -12.95
C GLU A 195 5.29 -17.18 -13.15
N CYS A 196 4.79 -16.17 -13.86
CA CYS A 196 5.45 -14.87 -13.98
C CYS A 196 5.53 -14.15 -12.63
N ALA A 197 4.44 -14.12 -11.89
CA ALA A 197 4.38 -13.49 -10.56
C ALA A 197 5.30 -14.17 -9.55
N ALA A 198 5.41 -15.50 -9.58
CA ALA A 198 6.27 -16.29 -8.67
C ALA A 198 7.77 -16.07 -8.90
N GLY A 199 8.17 -15.48 -10.02
CA GLY A 199 9.54 -15.06 -10.30
C GLY A 199 9.99 -13.81 -9.56
N GLY A 200 9.07 -13.09 -8.90
CA GLY A 200 9.29 -11.91 -8.08
C GLY A 200 8.83 -12.11 -6.65
N ASP A 201 8.64 -11.00 -5.93
CA ASP A 201 8.30 -10.98 -4.50
C ASP A 201 6.80 -11.18 -4.22
N PHE A 202 6.13 -12.05 -5.00
CA PHE A 202 4.73 -12.43 -4.79
C PHE A 202 4.62 -13.90 -4.34
N PRO A 203 4.86 -14.21 -3.06
CA PRO A 203 4.92 -15.58 -2.56
C PRO A 203 3.61 -16.35 -2.74
N ASP A 204 2.46 -15.69 -2.71
CA ASP A 204 1.15 -16.33 -2.89
C ASP A 204 0.92 -16.84 -4.34
N ALA A 205 1.65 -16.32 -5.31
CA ALA A 205 1.61 -16.83 -6.68
C ALA A 205 1.96 -18.31 -6.78
N ARG A 206 2.88 -18.79 -5.91
CA ARG A 206 3.26 -20.21 -5.85
C ARG A 206 2.11 -21.08 -5.33
N VAL A 207 1.35 -20.59 -4.37
CA VAL A 207 0.18 -21.29 -3.81
C VAL A 207 -0.90 -21.41 -4.88
N TRP A 208 -1.19 -20.32 -5.59
CA TRP A 208 -2.18 -20.32 -6.67
C TRP A 208 -1.77 -21.21 -7.83
N ARG A 209 -0.49 -21.21 -8.20
CA ARG A 209 0.05 -22.14 -9.20
C ARG A 209 -0.19 -23.60 -8.78
N GLY A 210 0.08 -23.97 -7.52
CA GLY A 210 -0.17 -25.30 -6.99
C GLY A 210 -1.66 -25.70 -7.07
N ARG A 211 -2.58 -24.79 -6.74
CA ARG A 211 -4.02 -25.03 -6.87
C ARG A 211 -4.45 -25.29 -8.32
N LEU A 212 -3.89 -24.57 -9.28
CA LEU A 212 -4.16 -24.78 -10.71
C LEU A 212 -3.57 -26.08 -11.22
N ASP A 213 -2.42 -26.51 -10.68
CA ASP A 213 -1.80 -27.79 -11.06
C ASP A 213 -2.72 -29.00 -10.80
N GLU A 214 -3.68 -28.89 -9.89
CA GLU A 214 -4.66 -29.96 -9.61
C GLU A 214 -5.76 -30.06 -10.67
N ILE A 215 -6.06 -28.97 -11.37
CA ILE A 215 -7.20 -28.88 -12.31
C ILE A 215 -6.76 -28.70 -13.78
N THR A 216 -5.48 -28.45 -14.05
CA THR A 216 -4.93 -28.27 -15.39
C THR A 216 -4.37 -29.58 -15.95
N SER A 217 -4.64 -29.86 -17.23
CA SER A 217 -4.07 -31.01 -17.95
C SER A 217 -2.56 -30.83 -18.23
N SER A 218 -1.88 -31.92 -18.55
CA SER A 218 -0.46 -31.87 -18.89
C SER A 218 -0.15 -30.97 -20.08
N ASN A 219 -1.05 -30.90 -21.07
CA ASN A 219 -0.90 -30.04 -22.25
C ASN A 219 -1.05 -28.56 -21.83
N GLU A 220 -2.08 -28.21 -21.04
CA GLU A 220 -2.29 -26.86 -20.53
C GLU A 220 -1.10 -26.38 -19.67
N LYS A 221 -0.51 -27.24 -18.85
CA LYS A 221 0.72 -26.95 -18.10
C LYS A 221 1.92 -26.67 -19.01
N SER A 222 2.04 -27.41 -20.10
CA SER A 222 3.10 -27.19 -21.09
C SER A 222 2.91 -25.84 -21.79
N ASP A 223 1.69 -25.55 -22.23
CA ASP A 223 1.33 -24.29 -22.86
C ASP A 223 1.56 -23.10 -21.91
N ALA A 224 1.17 -23.24 -20.64
CA ALA A 224 1.38 -22.23 -19.61
C ALA A 224 2.86 -21.90 -19.39
N ARG A 225 3.72 -22.93 -19.33
CA ARG A 225 5.18 -22.73 -19.19
C ARG A 225 5.79 -22.03 -20.39
N LEU A 226 5.38 -22.43 -21.61
CA LEU A 226 5.84 -21.80 -22.84
C LEU A 226 5.38 -20.32 -22.88
N LEU A 227 4.14 -20.05 -22.54
CA LEU A 227 3.61 -18.68 -22.48
C LEU A 227 4.33 -17.82 -21.44
N ALA A 228 4.54 -18.35 -20.23
CA ALA A 228 5.27 -17.66 -19.18
C ALA A 228 6.73 -17.36 -19.60
N GLN A 229 7.37 -18.29 -20.32
CA GLN A 229 8.71 -18.07 -20.87
C GLN A 229 8.71 -16.95 -21.92
N ARG A 230 7.77 -16.97 -22.86
CA ARG A 230 7.61 -15.91 -23.88
C ARG A 230 7.40 -14.53 -23.24
N ILE A 231 6.56 -14.43 -22.22
CA ILE A 231 6.33 -13.18 -21.47
C ILE A 231 7.64 -12.69 -20.85
N ARG A 232 8.37 -13.56 -20.13
CA ARG A 232 9.66 -13.19 -19.51
C ARG A 232 10.70 -12.75 -20.53
N ASP A 233 10.80 -13.43 -21.67
CA ASP A 233 11.75 -13.07 -22.73
C ASP A 233 11.40 -11.70 -23.35
N GLN A 234 10.12 -11.43 -23.52
CA GLN A 234 9.65 -10.12 -23.98
C GLN A 234 10.00 -9.03 -22.97
N VAL A 235 9.69 -9.21 -21.68
CA VAL A 235 10.03 -8.24 -20.65
C VAL A 235 11.54 -7.96 -20.61
N ARG A 236 12.38 -9.00 -20.69
CA ARG A 236 13.84 -8.86 -20.72
C ARG A 236 14.37 -8.09 -21.92
N SER A 237 13.70 -8.17 -23.06
CA SER A 237 14.12 -7.46 -24.28
C SER A 237 13.64 -6.01 -24.35
N LEU A 238 12.71 -5.60 -23.49
CA LEU A 238 12.10 -4.26 -23.52
C LEU A 238 13.13 -3.12 -23.41
N PRO A 239 14.13 -3.14 -22.51
CA PRO A 239 15.16 -2.10 -22.46
C PRO A 239 15.91 -1.93 -23.77
N HIS A 240 16.23 -3.02 -24.47
CA HIS A 240 16.86 -2.96 -25.80
C HIS A 240 15.94 -2.36 -26.87
N GLN A 241 14.64 -2.61 -26.77
CA GLN A 241 13.64 -2.03 -27.66
C GLN A 241 13.49 -0.52 -27.43
N PHE A 242 13.54 -0.07 -26.16
CA PHE A 242 13.55 1.34 -25.84
C PHE A 242 14.81 2.02 -26.40
N ALA A 243 15.98 1.46 -26.18
CA ALA A 243 17.23 1.98 -26.71
C ALA A 243 17.21 2.08 -28.25
N ALA A 244 16.69 1.03 -28.92
CA ALA A 244 16.55 0.99 -30.40
C ALA A 244 15.57 2.06 -30.91
N ALA A 245 14.56 2.46 -30.11
CA ALA A 245 13.63 3.54 -30.41
C ALA A 245 14.18 4.94 -30.04
N GLY A 246 15.44 5.02 -29.58
CA GLY A 246 16.06 6.27 -29.14
C GLY A 246 15.44 6.82 -27.86
N ILE A 247 15.00 5.93 -26.97
CA ILE A 247 14.46 6.29 -25.63
C ILE A 247 15.54 5.94 -24.60
N SER A 248 15.97 6.92 -23.84
CA SER A 248 16.91 6.76 -22.72
C SER A 248 16.16 6.73 -21.38
N GLU A 249 16.81 6.24 -20.31
CA GLU A 249 16.26 6.27 -18.95
C GLU A 249 16.02 7.71 -18.43
N LEU A 250 16.68 8.69 -19.04
CA LEU A 250 16.55 10.11 -18.69
C LEU A 250 15.46 10.84 -19.48
N ASP A 251 14.88 10.17 -20.49
CA ASP A 251 13.83 10.79 -21.30
C ASP A 251 12.53 10.91 -20.49
N SER A 252 12.06 12.12 -20.35
CA SER A 252 10.82 12.46 -19.65
C SER A 252 9.90 13.29 -20.53
N GLY A 253 8.65 13.38 -20.15
CA GLY A 253 7.65 14.20 -20.81
C GLY A 253 6.79 13.44 -21.84
N GLU A 254 5.82 14.15 -22.40
CA GLU A 254 4.74 13.57 -23.21
C GLU A 254 5.23 12.85 -24.47
N SER A 255 6.28 13.39 -25.11
CA SER A 255 6.87 12.79 -26.32
C SER A 255 7.56 11.46 -26.03
N ALA A 256 8.34 11.38 -24.94
CA ALA A 256 8.97 10.16 -24.51
C ALA A 256 7.93 9.10 -24.11
N THR A 257 6.92 9.48 -23.34
CA THR A 257 5.81 8.63 -22.95
C THR A 257 5.09 8.02 -24.15
N ARG A 258 4.79 8.83 -25.20
CA ARG A 258 4.15 8.30 -26.44
C ARG A 258 5.03 7.27 -27.12
N LYS A 259 6.34 7.51 -27.22
CA LYS A 259 7.30 6.55 -27.80
C LYS A 259 7.35 5.26 -26.98
N MET A 260 7.44 5.35 -25.66
CA MET A 260 7.47 4.21 -24.75
C MET A 260 6.19 3.36 -24.91
N THR A 261 5.03 4.00 -24.88
CA THR A 261 3.73 3.34 -25.07
C THR A 261 3.69 2.59 -26.42
N ALA A 262 4.10 3.24 -27.51
CA ALA A 262 4.12 2.61 -28.84
C ALA A 262 5.09 1.43 -28.92
N VAL A 263 6.24 1.49 -28.23
CA VAL A 263 7.19 0.36 -28.15
C VAL A 263 6.56 -0.79 -27.36
N ILE A 264 5.96 -0.51 -26.19
CA ILE A 264 5.30 -1.53 -25.36
C ILE A 264 4.16 -2.20 -26.14
N GLU A 265 3.31 -1.46 -26.77
CA GLU A 265 2.16 -1.99 -27.53
C GLU A 265 2.62 -2.86 -28.72
N ARG A 266 3.59 -2.40 -29.51
CA ARG A 266 4.16 -3.17 -30.61
C ARG A 266 4.83 -4.45 -30.12
N HIS A 267 5.56 -4.35 -29.04
CA HIS A 267 6.30 -5.45 -28.47
C HIS A 267 5.34 -6.51 -27.90
N TRP A 268 4.28 -6.08 -27.23
CA TRP A 268 3.26 -6.94 -26.68
C TRP A 268 2.41 -7.63 -27.75
N SER A 269 2.14 -6.95 -28.88
CA SER A 269 1.39 -7.55 -29.98
C SER A 269 2.09 -8.80 -30.57
N ALA A 270 3.39 -8.95 -30.37
CA ALA A 270 4.11 -10.16 -30.73
C ALA A 270 3.79 -11.37 -29.83
N LEU A 271 3.19 -11.16 -28.66
CA LEU A 271 2.69 -12.21 -27.77
C LEU A 271 1.23 -12.57 -28.03
N ASP A 272 0.50 -11.72 -28.79
CA ASP A 272 -0.92 -11.90 -29.03
C ASP A 272 -1.13 -13.14 -29.91
N ASP A 273 -1.51 -14.24 -29.25
CA ASP A 273 -1.93 -15.49 -29.88
C ASP A 273 -3.46 -15.68 -29.83
N GLY A 274 -4.20 -14.59 -29.58
CA GLY A 274 -5.65 -14.58 -29.40
C GLY A 274 -6.13 -14.91 -28.00
N ARG A 275 -5.23 -15.28 -27.08
CA ARG A 275 -5.53 -15.54 -25.64
C ARG A 275 -5.25 -14.34 -24.76
N ILE A 276 -4.20 -13.58 -25.08
CA ILE A 276 -3.77 -12.37 -24.34
C ILE A 276 -3.71 -11.23 -25.34
N SER A 277 -4.55 -10.23 -25.16
CA SER A 277 -4.55 -9.02 -25.99
C SER A 277 -4.64 -7.79 -25.12
N LEU A 278 -3.92 -6.72 -25.48
CA LEU A 278 -4.09 -5.40 -24.89
C LEU A 278 -5.47 -4.77 -25.27
N ASP A 279 -6.14 -5.35 -26.28
CA ASP A 279 -7.51 -4.95 -26.63
C ASP A 279 -8.50 -5.66 -25.68
N PRO A 280 -9.19 -4.92 -24.79
CA PRO A 280 -10.14 -5.46 -23.85
C PRO A 280 -11.40 -6.07 -24.52
N GLY A 281 -11.64 -5.78 -25.80
CA GLY A 281 -12.73 -6.37 -26.58
C GLY A 281 -12.48 -7.82 -26.99
N HIS A 282 -11.24 -8.32 -26.89
CA HIS A 282 -10.91 -9.67 -27.29
C HIS A 282 -11.44 -10.70 -26.27
N ARG A 283 -12.40 -11.50 -26.67
CA ARG A 283 -12.98 -12.58 -25.83
C ARG A 283 -12.05 -13.79 -25.89
N GLY A 284 -11.23 -13.97 -24.88
CA GLY A 284 -10.43 -15.20 -24.70
C GLY A 284 -11.31 -16.46 -24.72
N ALA A 285 -10.72 -17.59 -25.05
CA ALA A 285 -11.38 -18.89 -25.18
C ALA A 285 -12.18 -19.26 -23.93
N ARG A 286 -13.43 -19.71 -24.13
CA ARG A 286 -14.30 -20.21 -23.08
C ARG A 286 -13.88 -21.63 -22.72
N GLY A 287 -13.03 -21.79 -21.69
CA GLY A 287 -12.84 -23.09 -21.09
C GLY A 287 -14.04 -23.48 -20.24
N ASN A 288 -14.67 -24.62 -20.49
CA ASN A 288 -15.66 -25.25 -19.60
C ASN A 288 -14.90 -25.92 -18.44
N ALA A 289 -14.56 -25.13 -17.39
CA ALA A 289 -13.96 -25.70 -16.18
C ALA A 289 -15.04 -26.00 -15.15
N THR A 290 -15.35 -27.28 -14.97
CA THR A 290 -16.02 -27.80 -13.78
C THR A 290 -14.96 -27.95 -12.68
N GLY A 291 -15.26 -27.46 -11.45
CA GLY A 291 -14.37 -27.62 -10.30
C GLY A 291 -13.47 -26.42 -9.94
N TRP A 292 -13.69 -25.28 -10.56
CA TRP A 292 -12.96 -24.06 -10.21
C TRP A 292 -13.32 -23.61 -8.77
N PRO A 293 -12.31 -23.35 -7.90
CA PRO A 293 -12.58 -22.76 -6.59
C PRO A 293 -13.23 -21.38 -6.76
N VAL A 294 -14.17 -21.07 -5.88
CA VAL A 294 -14.88 -19.78 -5.90
C VAL A 294 -14.06 -18.75 -5.10
N ILE A 295 -13.80 -17.58 -5.70
CA ILE A 295 -13.33 -16.42 -4.94
C ILE A 295 -14.55 -15.82 -4.26
N ALA A 296 -14.59 -15.89 -2.93
CA ALA A 296 -15.71 -15.40 -2.15
C ALA A 296 -15.76 -13.86 -2.12
N ALA A 297 -16.97 -13.32 -2.15
CA ALA A 297 -17.18 -11.89 -1.92
C ALA A 297 -17.02 -11.56 -0.42
N PRO A 298 -16.67 -10.29 -0.06
CA PRO A 298 -16.63 -9.85 1.33
C PRO A 298 -17.93 -10.14 2.05
N GLY A 299 -17.85 -10.73 3.25
CA GLY A 299 -18.99 -11.01 4.09
C GLY A 299 -19.46 -9.77 4.87
N LEU A 300 -20.66 -9.87 5.44
CA LEU A 300 -21.13 -8.87 6.39
C LEU A 300 -20.56 -9.17 7.79
N PRO A 301 -20.38 -8.13 8.65
CA PRO A 301 -20.01 -8.33 10.04
C PRO A 301 -21.00 -9.24 10.76
N GLN A 302 -20.50 -10.25 11.45
CA GLN A 302 -21.25 -11.22 12.24
C GLN A 302 -20.77 -11.15 13.68
N LEU A 303 -21.68 -11.05 14.64
CA LEU A 303 -21.32 -11.05 16.05
C LEU A 303 -20.73 -12.42 16.42
N GLU A 304 -19.51 -12.43 16.91
CA GLU A 304 -18.79 -13.64 17.37
C GLU A 304 -18.88 -13.77 18.90
N ILE A 305 -18.59 -12.67 19.61
CA ILE A 305 -18.63 -12.60 21.07
C ILE A 305 -19.42 -11.33 21.46
N TRP A 306 -20.32 -11.46 22.43
CA TRP A 306 -21.12 -10.34 22.92
C TRP A 306 -20.32 -9.42 23.86
N GLN A 307 -19.46 -10.01 24.72
CA GLN A 307 -18.59 -9.27 25.62
C GLN A 307 -17.24 -10.00 25.78
N PRO A 308 -16.11 -9.41 25.31
CA PRO A 308 -16.07 -8.12 24.62
C PRO A 308 -16.88 -8.18 23.33
N ARG A 309 -17.25 -7.04 22.78
CA ARG A 309 -17.96 -7.03 21.47
C ARG A 309 -16.96 -7.35 20.36
N VAL A 310 -17.02 -8.55 19.83
CA VAL A 310 -16.18 -9.03 18.72
C VAL A 310 -17.07 -9.38 17.53
N PHE A 311 -16.71 -8.82 16.38
CA PHE A 311 -17.33 -9.15 15.10
C PHE A 311 -16.35 -9.85 14.20
N ARG A 312 -16.77 -10.96 13.59
CA ARG A 312 -16.05 -11.57 12.48
C ARG A 312 -16.60 -11.07 11.14
N ILE A 313 -15.71 -10.83 10.18
CA ILE A 313 -16.07 -10.41 8.82
C ILE A 313 -15.37 -11.36 7.85
N PRO A 314 -16.07 -12.40 7.36
CA PRO A 314 -15.51 -13.35 6.42
C PRO A 314 -15.10 -12.65 5.11
N HIS A 315 -13.98 -13.07 4.52
CA HIS A 315 -13.51 -12.60 3.22
C HIS A 315 -13.40 -11.08 3.12
N PHE A 316 -13.02 -10.41 4.22
CA PHE A 316 -12.85 -8.96 4.26
C PHE A 316 -11.81 -8.48 3.25
N LEU A 317 -10.68 -9.19 3.11
CA LEU A 317 -9.68 -8.95 2.10
C LEU A 317 -9.74 -10.01 0.99
N SER A 318 -9.74 -9.55 -0.25
CA SER A 318 -9.59 -10.40 -1.42
C SER A 318 -8.19 -11.03 -1.50
N GLU A 319 -8.04 -12.07 -2.31
CA GLU A 319 -6.74 -12.72 -2.58
C GLU A 319 -5.70 -11.72 -3.09
N TYR A 320 -6.11 -10.82 -3.98
CA TYR A 320 -5.23 -9.79 -4.51
C TYR A 320 -4.76 -8.83 -3.42
N GLU A 321 -5.67 -8.32 -2.60
CA GLU A 321 -5.35 -7.37 -1.53
C GLU A 321 -4.42 -7.99 -0.48
N ARG A 322 -4.66 -9.25 -0.10
CA ARG A 322 -3.80 -9.96 0.85
C ARG A 322 -2.38 -10.14 0.30
N ALA A 323 -2.27 -10.61 -0.94
CA ALA A 323 -0.97 -10.80 -1.59
C ALA A 323 -0.23 -9.46 -1.77
N HIS A 324 -0.95 -8.39 -2.12
CA HIS A 324 -0.39 -7.05 -2.24
C HIS A 324 0.15 -6.54 -0.89
N VAL A 325 -0.62 -6.64 0.18
CA VAL A 325 -0.19 -6.23 1.53
C VAL A 325 1.04 -7.02 1.99
N ILE A 326 1.08 -8.34 1.76
CA ILE A 326 2.25 -9.18 2.08
C ILE A 326 3.47 -8.74 1.27
N ALA A 327 3.34 -8.59 -0.04
CA ALA A 327 4.45 -8.17 -0.91
C ALA A 327 5.00 -6.80 -0.54
N LEU A 328 4.11 -5.87 -0.16
CA LEU A 328 4.47 -4.53 0.26
C LEU A 328 5.20 -4.51 1.61
N SER A 329 4.82 -5.37 2.54
CA SER A 329 5.37 -5.43 3.90
C SER A 329 6.61 -6.33 4.04
N ALA A 330 6.70 -7.42 3.28
CA ALA A 330 7.77 -8.41 3.41
C ALA A 330 9.21 -7.81 3.40
N PRO A 331 9.58 -6.89 2.49
CA PRO A 331 10.93 -6.29 2.50
C PRO A 331 11.16 -5.30 3.64
N ARG A 332 10.12 -4.96 4.42
CA ARG A 332 10.14 -4.00 5.54
C ARG A 332 10.03 -4.66 6.90
N MET A 333 9.95 -6.00 6.95
CA MET A 333 9.85 -6.73 8.20
C MET A 333 11.11 -6.56 9.04
N ALA A 334 10.93 -6.12 10.29
CA ALA A 334 11.97 -6.04 11.31
C ALA A 334 11.54 -6.79 12.56
N ALA A 335 12.50 -7.19 13.41
CA ALA A 335 12.17 -7.78 14.70
C ALA A 335 11.31 -6.80 15.53
N ALA A 336 10.35 -7.31 16.28
CA ALA A 336 9.43 -6.47 17.07
C ALA A 336 10.18 -5.50 17.99
N ALA A 337 11.32 -5.93 18.55
CA ALA A 337 12.21 -5.11 19.39
C ALA A 337 12.81 -3.89 18.67
N GLU A 338 13.03 -3.96 17.35
CA GLU A 338 13.54 -2.86 16.53
C GLU A 338 12.43 -1.93 16.03
N PHE A 339 11.24 -2.50 15.88
CA PHE A 339 10.04 -1.81 15.38
C PHE A 339 9.54 -0.71 16.33
N SER A 340 9.85 -0.83 17.62
CA SER A 340 9.27 0.02 18.67
C SER A 340 10.02 1.33 18.93
N ARG A 341 11.05 1.69 18.17
CA ARG A 341 11.78 2.96 18.40
C ARG A 341 10.93 4.22 18.18
N ASP A 342 9.84 4.13 17.39
CA ASP A 342 8.92 5.24 17.08
C ASP A 342 7.46 4.97 17.50
N ALA A 343 7.14 3.80 18.04
CA ALA A 343 5.83 3.46 18.58
C ALA A 343 5.99 3.07 20.03
N ALA A 344 5.07 3.52 20.89
CA ALA A 344 5.10 3.31 22.33
C ALA A 344 5.71 1.96 22.74
N GLU A 345 6.58 1.94 23.74
CA GLU A 345 7.40 0.83 24.29
C GLU A 345 6.66 -0.52 24.49
N PHE A 346 5.37 -0.56 24.20
CA PHE A 346 4.44 -1.62 24.53
C PHE A 346 4.57 -2.90 23.68
N GLU A 347 5.01 -2.82 22.42
CA GLU A 347 5.06 -4.02 21.56
C GLU A 347 6.30 -4.90 21.81
N LYS A 348 7.33 -4.36 22.45
CA LYS A 348 8.59 -5.05 22.67
C LYS A 348 8.52 -6.28 23.58
N ASP A 349 7.68 -6.19 24.60
CA ASP A 349 7.68 -7.15 25.70
C ASP A 349 6.70 -8.30 25.47
N PHE A 350 5.76 -8.15 24.50
CA PHE A 350 4.64 -9.06 24.32
C PHE A 350 4.63 -9.83 23.00
N PHE A 351 5.34 -9.35 21.96
CA PHE A 351 5.35 -9.95 20.63
C PHE A 351 6.75 -10.44 20.24
N THR A 352 6.88 -11.72 19.88
CA THR A 352 8.18 -12.36 19.56
C THR A 352 8.50 -12.37 18.07
N GLY A 353 7.52 -12.19 17.19
CA GLY A 353 7.68 -12.25 15.72
C GLY A 353 8.27 -11.00 15.07
N THR A 354 8.01 -10.83 13.80
CA THR A 354 8.45 -9.65 13.02
C THR A 354 7.27 -8.78 12.59
N ALA A 355 7.52 -7.48 12.46
CA ALA A 355 6.50 -6.50 12.10
C ALA A 355 6.96 -5.54 11.00
N ALA A 356 6.01 -4.98 10.25
CA ALA A 356 6.21 -3.87 9.33
C ALA A 356 5.08 -2.86 9.45
N ARG A 357 5.39 -1.55 9.40
CA ARG A 357 4.40 -0.48 9.39
C ARG A 357 4.20 0.02 7.95
N LEU A 358 2.96 0.10 7.53
CA LEU A 358 2.57 0.71 6.28
C LEU A 358 2.24 2.18 6.56
N GLY A 359 3.26 3.04 6.41
CA GLY A 359 3.17 4.45 6.81
C GLY A 359 2.19 5.27 5.98
N ALA A 360 1.69 6.36 6.56
CA ALA A 360 0.77 7.30 5.90
C ALA A 360 1.34 7.95 4.62
N HIS A 361 2.68 7.91 4.46
CA HIS A 361 3.37 8.43 3.27
C HIS A 361 3.31 7.49 2.05
N MET A 362 2.79 6.28 2.21
CA MET A 362 2.64 5.34 1.10
C MET A 362 1.39 5.70 0.30
N CYS A 363 1.61 6.17 -0.92
CA CYS A 363 0.52 6.44 -1.87
C CYS A 363 0.09 5.13 -2.53
N ASP A 364 -0.86 4.45 -1.93
CA ASP A 364 -1.30 3.14 -2.37
C ASP A 364 -2.83 3.04 -2.31
N PRO A 365 -3.53 3.06 -3.46
CA PRO A 365 -4.99 2.99 -3.51
C PRO A 365 -5.57 1.72 -2.90
N VAL A 366 -4.82 0.60 -2.90
CA VAL A 366 -5.26 -0.66 -2.27
C VAL A 366 -5.32 -0.46 -0.76
N ILE A 367 -4.26 0.08 -0.16
CA ILE A 367 -4.21 0.38 1.27
C ILE A 367 -5.30 1.39 1.65
N ARG A 368 -5.49 2.47 0.87
CA ARG A 368 -6.54 3.47 1.13
C ARG A 368 -7.94 2.89 1.09
N ASN A 369 -8.20 1.98 0.14
CA ASN A 369 -9.50 1.30 0.08
C ASN A 369 -9.71 0.33 1.26
N ILE A 370 -8.65 -0.33 1.73
CA ILE A 370 -8.69 -1.16 2.94
C ILE A 370 -9.03 -0.29 4.16
N GLU A 371 -8.32 0.84 4.37
CA GLU A 371 -8.58 1.78 5.47
C GLU A 371 -10.03 2.30 5.45
N ARG A 372 -10.56 2.66 4.28
CA ARG A 372 -11.96 3.09 4.14
C ARG A 372 -12.95 2.00 4.54
N ARG A 373 -12.72 0.75 4.15
CA ARG A 373 -13.58 -0.37 4.53
C ARG A 373 -13.49 -0.68 6.01
N ILE A 374 -12.30 -0.55 6.63
CA ILE A 374 -12.13 -0.67 8.08
C ILE A 374 -12.94 0.43 8.79
N ALA A 375 -12.86 1.69 8.33
CA ALA A 375 -13.62 2.81 8.87
C ALA A 375 -15.13 2.55 8.83
N VAL A 376 -15.63 2.06 7.68
CA VAL A 376 -17.04 1.70 7.50
C VAL A 376 -17.44 0.56 8.43
N ALA A 377 -16.63 -0.50 8.53
CA ALA A 377 -16.93 -1.65 9.39
C ALA A 377 -16.94 -1.26 10.87
N ALA A 378 -16.05 -0.37 11.30
CA ALA A 378 -15.98 0.15 12.66
C ALA A 378 -17.00 1.26 12.95
N MET A 379 -17.65 1.80 11.92
CA MET A 379 -18.52 3.00 11.99
C MET A 379 -17.80 4.23 12.59
N LEU A 380 -16.51 4.39 12.28
CA LEU A 380 -15.66 5.47 12.75
C LEU A 380 -14.96 6.14 11.56
N PRO A 381 -14.59 7.43 11.65
CA PRO A 381 -13.92 8.14 10.56
C PRO A 381 -12.54 7.53 10.23
N ALA A 382 -12.17 7.46 8.96
CA ALA A 382 -10.87 6.93 8.53
C ALA A 382 -9.66 7.69 9.13
N ARG A 383 -9.82 9.00 9.40
CA ARG A 383 -8.78 9.82 10.06
C ARG A 383 -8.49 9.43 11.52
N HIS A 384 -9.27 8.53 12.12
CA HIS A 384 -9.07 7.97 13.46
C HIS A 384 -8.26 6.68 13.45
N ILE A 385 -7.94 6.14 12.27
CA ILE A 385 -7.23 4.86 12.09
C ILE A 385 -5.73 5.09 12.22
N GLU A 386 -5.06 4.30 13.05
CA GLU A 386 -3.59 4.23 13.08
C GLU A 386 -3.04 3.72 11.74
N PRO A 387 -1.80 4.08 11.37
CA PRO A 387 -1.14 3.43 10.23
C PRO A 387 -1.20 1.91 10.34
N LEU A 388 -1.57 1.25 9.24
CA LEU A 388 -1.68 -0.20 9.21
C LEU A 388 -0.34 -0.85 9.55
N SER A 389 -0.36 -1.88 10.36
CA SER A 389 0.80 -2.70 10.70
C SER A 389 0.57 -4.13 10.25
N VAL A 390 1.64 -4.77 9.77
CA VAL A 390 1.62 -6.18 9.41
C VAL A 390 2.52 -6.94 10.37
N LEU A 391 1.96 -7.96 11.00
CA LEU A 391 2.65 -8.85 11.94
C LEU A 391 2.84 -10.20 11.28
N ARG A 392 4.04 -10.77 11.38
CA ARG A 392 4.37 -12.12 10.92
C ARG A 392 4.83 -12.96 12.10
N TYR A 393 4.19 -14.10 12.24
CA TYR A 393 4.50 -15.13 13.22
C TYR A 393 5.02 -16.37 12.49
N GLN A 394 6.11 -16.94 13.00
CA GLN A 394 6.68 -18.21 12.60
C GLN A 394 6.53 -19.23 13.74
N ASP A 395 7.12 -20.40 13.60
CA ASP A 395 7.02 -21.47 14.60
C ASP A 395 7.38 -20.94 16.00
N ASP A 396 6.53 -21.22 16.99
CA ASP A 396 6.61 -20.78 18.39
C ASP A 396 6.41 -19.28 18.66
N ASP A 397 6.24 -18.42 17.64
CA ASP A 397 5.96 -17.01 17.88
C ASP A 397 4.58 -16.81 18.51
N VAL A 398 4.53 -15.92 19.48
CA VAL A 398 3.35 -15.57 20.27
C VAL A 398 3.14 -14.06 20.33
N TYR A 399 1.96 -13.65 20.64
CA TYR A 399 1.66 -12.36 21.20
C TYR A 399 1.00 -12.61 22.56
N GLU A 400 1.73 -12.28 23.65
CA GLU A 400 1.27 -12.53 24.99
C GLU A 400 -0.05 -11.81 25.31
N ALA A 401 -0.68 -12.19 26.41
CA ALA A 401 -1.95 -11.61 26.84
C ALA A 401 -1.81 -10.10 27.12
N HIS A 402 -2.61 -9.30 26.42
CA HIS A 402 -2.61 -7.84 26.54
C HIS A 402 -3.98 -7.25 26.26
N VAL A 403 -4.12 -5.97 26.58
CA VAL A 403 -5.25 -5.13 26.19
C VAL A 403 -4.77 -4.05 25.26
N ASP A 404 -5.60 -3.65 24.30
CA ASP A 404 -5.26 -2.64 23.32
C ASP A 404 -5.70 -1.21 23.72
N TYR A 405 -6.60 -1.07 24.70
CA TYR A 405 -6.94 0.26 25.22
C TYR A 405 -5.75 0.90 25.95
N LEU A 406 -5.69 2.22 25.93
CA LEU A 406 -4.64 2.96 26.60
C LEU A 406 -4.95 3.05 28.11
N THR A 407 -3.99 2.66 28.95
CA THR A 407 -4.04 2.86 30.39
C THR A 407 -3.96 4.35 30.74
N PRO A 408 -4.42 4.80 31.94
CA PRO A 408 -4.46 6.21 32.30
C PRO A 408 -3.13 6.97 32.10
N ASP A 409 -2.00 6.33 32.45
CA ASP A 409 -0.65 6.86 32.26
C ASP A 409 -0.24 7.05 30.80
N ARG A 410 -0.81 6.26 29.88
CA ARG A 410 -0.58 6.35 28.44
C ARG A 410 -1.59 7.22 27.72
N LEU A 411 -2.79 7.35 28.27
CA LEU A 411 -3.84 8.19 27.73
C LEU A 411 -3.49 9.66 27.91
N GLU A 412 -2.78 10.02 28.99
CA GLU A 412 -2.32 11.37 29.24
C GLU A 412 -1.26 11.76 28.17
N GLY A 413 -1.62 12.68 27.30
CA GLY A 413 -0.79 13.12 26.16
C GLY A 413 -0.88 12.28 24.89
N ALA A 414 -1.71 11.22 24.86
CA ALA A 414 -1.92 10.44 23.66
C ALA A 414 -2.70 11.24 22.60
N HIS A 415 -2.09 11.38 21.42
CA HIS A 415 -2.79 11.91 20.26
C HIS A 415 -3.93 10.96 19.85
N GLY A 416 -5.10 11.51 19.52
CA GLY A 416 -6.27 10.73 19.12
C GLY A 416 -7.11 10.21 20.28
N GLY A 417 -6.68 10.38 21.55
CA GLY A 417 -7.41 9.88 22.73
C GLY A 417 -7.39 8.35 22.82
N GLN A 418 -8.43 7.76 23.42
CA GLN A 418 -8.51 6.31 23.67
C GLN A 418 -8.64 5.50 22.39
N ARG A 419 -8.00 4.31 22.36
CA ARG A 419 -8.20 3.27 21.33
C ARG A 419 -9.53 2.56 21.57
N LEU A 420 -10.53 2.89 20.77
CA LEU A 420 -11.89 2.35 20.92
C LEU A 420 -12.05 0.96 20.33
N VAL A 421 -11.39 0.72 19.20
CA VAL A 421 -11.57 -0.50 18.40
C VAL A 421 -10.21 -0.97 17.91
N THR A 422 -9.97 -2.28 17.94
CA THR A 422 -8.89 -2.93 17.22
C THR A 422 -9.45 -3.74 16.07
N PHE A 423 -8.80 -3.62 14.93
CA PHE A 423 -9.06 -4.41 13.72
C PHE A 423 -7.86 -5.29 13.42
N ILE A 424 -8.09 -6.58 13.23
CA ILE A 424 -7.10 -7.53 12.73
C ILE A 424 -7.69 -8.30 11.55
N CYS A 425 -6.85 -8.62 10.55
CA CYS A 425 -7.25 -9.45 9.43
C CYS A 425 -6.15 -10.46 9.09
N TYR A 426 -6.52 -11.72 8.97
CA TYR A 426 -5.60 -12.78 8.61
C TYR A 426 -5.24 -12.69 7.12
N LEU A 427 -4.04 -12.21 6.82
CA LEU A 427 -3.49 -12.22 5.47
C LEU A 427 -3.12 -13.66 5.05
N ARG A 428 -2.54 -14.40 6.00
CA ARG A 428 -2.25 -15.83 5.90
C ARG A 428 -2.51 -16.47 7.24
N ALA A 429 -3.20 -17.61 7.24
CA ALA A 429 -3.44 -18.40 8.42
C ALA A 429 -2.44 -19.56 8.51
N PRO A 430 -1.95 -19.91 9.71
CA PRO A 430 -1.12 -21.10 9.92
C PRO A 430 -1.96 -22.36 9.68
N ARG A 431 -1.28 -23.49 9.50
CA ARG A 431 -1.96 -24.78 9.38
C ARG A 431 -2.47 -25.30 10.72
N GLU A 432 -1.78 -24.91 11.82
CA GLU A 432 -2.09 -25.34 13.18
C GLU A 432 -1.61 -24.27 14.18
N GLY A 433 -2.41 -23.98 15.19
CA GLY A 433 -2.15 -22.95 16.19
C GLY A 433 -2.44 -21.53 15.70
N GLY A 434 -1.95 -20.54 16.41
CA GLY A 434 -2.05 -19.13 16.04
C GLY A 434 -3.45 -18.52 16.15
N GLU A 435 -4.38 -19.12 16.88
CA GLU A 435 -5.71 -18.58 17.17
C GLU A 435 -5.60 -17.23 17.89
N THR A 436 -6.55 -16.34 17.67
CA THR A 436 -6.76 -15.17 18.52
C THR A 436 -7.68 -15.58 19.67
N GLU A 437 -7.15 -15.54 20.90
CA GLU A 437 -7.85 -15.97 22.10
C GLU A 437 -8.25 -14.76 22.94
N TYR A 438 -9.51 -14.72 23.35
CA TYR A 438 -10.07 -13.75 24.31
C TYR A 438 -10.18 -14.45 25.67
N LEU A 439 -9.18 -14.22 26.54
CA LEU A 439 -8.97 -15.02 27.76
C LEU A 439 -10.13 -14.90 28.73
N ASN A 440 -10.61 -13.68 29.00
CA ASN A 440 -11.71 -13.46 29.96
C ASN A 440 -13.07 -13.92 29.41
N ALA A 441 -13.20 -14.11 28.09
CA ALA A 441 -14.38 -14.65 27.45
C ALA A 441 -14.28 -16.18 27.19
N GLU A 442 -13.14 -16.80 27.51
CA GLU A 442 -12.85 -18.22 27.27
C GLU A 442 -13.15 -18.66 25.83
N HIS A 443 -12.85 -17.77 24.85
CA HIS A 443 -13.15 -17.99 23.45
C HIS A 443 -11.93 -17.78 22.56
N ALA A 444 -11.73 -18.69 21.61
CA ALA A 444 -10.65 -18.60 20.64
C ALA A 444 -11.17 -18.66 19.21
N VAL A 445 -10.68 -17.76 18.36
CA VAL A 445 -11.05 -17.68 16.95
C VAL A 445 -9.91 -18.20 16.09
N ALA A 446 -10.17 -19.27 15.35
CA ALA A 446 -9.21 -19.80 14.38
C ALA A 446 -9.10 -18.85 13.19
N GLY A 447 -7.87 -18.67 12.70
CA GLY A 447 -7.59 -17.83 11.55
C GLY A 447 -7.99 -18.49 10.24
N GLU A 448 -8.63 -17.71 9.37
CA GLU A 448 -8.87 -18.05 7.97
C GLU A 448 -8.33 -16.93 7.07
N PRO A 449 -7.68 -17.24 5.93
CA PRO A 449 -7.19 -16.20 5.03
C PRO A 449 -8.31 -15.25 4.58
N GLY A 450 -8.14 -13.95 4.80
CA GLY A 450 -9.12 -12.91 4.50
C GLY A 450 -10.16 -12.68 5.60
N LEU A 451 -10.22 -13.50 6.65
CA LEU A 451 -11.08 -13.27 7.82
C LEU A 451 -10.57 -12.04 8.59
N ALA A 452 -11.46 -11.09 8.87
CA ALA A 452 -11.19 -10.02 9.80
C ALA A 452 -11.95 -10.20 11.11
N LEU A 453 -11.31 -9.75 12.21
CA LEU A 453 -11.93 -9.55 13.50
C LEU A 453 -11.88 -8.06 13.84
N LEU A 454 -13.00 -7.56 14.32
CA LEU A 454 -13.13 -6.20 14.82
C LEU A 454 -13.61 -6.30 16.25
N HIS A 455 -12.76 -5.94 17.22
CA HIS A 455 -13.14 -5.98 18.62
C HIS A 455 -13.09 -4.58 19.26
N TYR A 456 -14.08 -4.33 20.11
CA TYR A 456 -14.16 -3.09 20.86
C TYR A 456 -13.34 -3.22 22.15
N ASN A 457 -12.43 -2.26 22.35
CA ASN A 457 -11.58 -2.18 23.53
C ASN A 457 -12.28 -1.48 24.71
N CYS A 458 -13.41 -0.82 24.41
CA CYS A 458 -14.15 -0.03 25.37
C CYS A 458 -15.64 -0.40 25.35
N LEU A 459 -16.29 -0.20 26.50
CA LEU A 459 -17.73 -0.26 26.69
C LEU A 459 -18.41 0.91 25.92
N PRO A 460 -19.74 0.87 25.73
CA PRO A 460 -20.47 1.94 25.04
C PRO A 460 -20.35 3.33 25.68
N ASP A 461 -20.04 3.41 26.97
CA ASP A 461 -19.79 4.63 27.73
C ASP A 461 -18.35 5.15 27.61
N GLY A 462 -17.49 4.46 26.84
CA GLY A 462 -16.09 4.81 26.61
C GLY A 462 -15.12 4.30 27.68
N GLN A 463 -15.59 3.60 28.72
CA GLN A 463 -14.73 2.99 29.71
C GLN A 463 -14.00 1.77 29.13
N PRO A 464 -12.76 1.47 29.55
CA PRO A 464 -12.04 0.26 29.16
C PRO A 464 -12.87 -1.01 29.44
N ASP A 465 -12.87 -1.95 28.50
CA ASP A 465 -13.51 -3.25 28.65
C ASP A 465 -12.46 -4.32 28.99
N GLU A 466 -12.36 -4.72 30.26
CA GLU A 466 -11.40 -5.73 30.73
C GLU A 466 -11.63 -7.10 30.05
N MET A 467 -12.84 -7.35 29.54
CA MET A 467 -13.14 -8.57 28.79
C MET A 467 -12.39 -8.61 27.44
N SER A 468 -11.84 -7.47 26.97
CA SER A 468 -11.06 -7.39 25.73
C SER A 468 -9.62 -7.93 25.86
N LEU A 469 -9.22 -8.44 27.03
CA LEU A 469 -7.93 -9.12 27.23
C LEU A 469 -7.78 -10.28 26.24
N HIS A 470 -6.79 -10.22 25.38
CA HIS A 470 -6.58 -11.19 24.31
C HIS A 470 -5.13 -11.54 24.08
N ALA A 471 -4.88 -12.65 23.41
CA ALA A 471 -3.56 -13.15 23.04
C ALA A 471 -3.57 -13.78 21.64
N SER A 472 -2.41 -13.95 21.05
CA SER A 472 -2.23 -14.89 19.93
C SER A 472 -1.57 -16.15 20.46
N ARG A 473 -2.24 -17.30 20.32
CA ARG A 473 -1.65 -18.60 20.64
C ARG A 473 -0.41 -18.87 19.76
N PRO A 474 0.53 -19.70 20.22
CA PRO A 474 1.70 -20.07 19.43
C PRO A 474 1.32 -20.65 18.07
N VAL A 475 2.09 -20.32 17.05
CA VAL A 475 2.02 -20.98 15.74
C VAL A 475 2.73 -22.33 15.86
N ILE A 476 1.97 -23.43 15.66
CA ILE A 476 2.51 -24.80 15.75
C ILE A 476 3.02 -25.26 14.38
N ALA A 477 2.35 -24.90 13.31
CA ALA A 477 2.75 -25.29 11.97
C ALA A 477 2.33 -24.26 10.90
N GLY A 478 3.31 -23.81 10.14
CA GLY A 478 3.12 -22.83 9.05
C GLY A 478 3.46 -21.41 9.48
N GLU A 479 2.89 -20.43 8.82
CA GLU A 479 3.09 -19.00 9.11
C GLU A 479 1.74 -18.32 9.30
N LYS A 480 1.70 -17.38 10.27
CA LYS A 480 0.58 -16.46 10.44
C LYS A 480 1.02 -15.06 10.04
N TRP A 481 0.23 -14.42 9.19
CA TRP A 481 0.40 -13.01 8.84
C TRP A 481 -0.90 -12.26 9.16
N LEU A 482 -0.79 -11.21 9.94
CA LEU A 482 -1.92 -10.37 10.32
C LEU A 482 -1.72 -8.94 9.81
N LEU A 483 -2.76 -8.34 9.26
CA LEU A 483 -2.93 -6.91 9.16
C LEU A 483 -3.61 -6.41 10.44
N ARG A 484 -3.05 -5.40 11.09
CA ARG A 484 -3.57 -4.85 12.35
C ARG A 484 -3.62 -3.33 12.30
N THR A 485 -4.63 -2.76 12.95
CA THR A 485 -4.68 -1.33 13.29
C THR A 485 -5.59 -1.10 14.49
N ALA A 486 -5.39 0.04 15.17
CA ALA A 486 -6.33 0.54 16.17
C ALA A 486 -7.04 1.80 15.64
N ILE A 487 -8.25 2.04 16.16
CA ILE A 487 -9.09 3.17 15.80
C ILE A 487 -9.37 3.97 17.07
N HIS A 488 -9.01 5.25 17.02
CA HIS A 488 -9.06 6.14 18.16
C HIS A 488 -10.40 6.88 18.29
N ALA A 489 -10.63 7.42 19.48
CA ALA A 489 -11.80 8.24 19.77
C ALA A 489 -11.79 9.58 19.01
N GLN A 490 -10.60 10.10 18.72
CA GLN A 490 -10.40 11.38 18.04
C GLN A 490 -9.48 11.21 16.82
N SER A 491 -9.44 12.22 15.97
CA SER A 491 -8.56 12.25 14.81
C SER A 491 -7.08 12.22 15.23
N LEU A 492 -6.30 11.39 14.56
CA LEU A 492 -4.84 11.35 14.71
C LEU A 492 -4.12 12.44 13.91
N TYR A 493 -4.85 13.13 13.03
CA TYR A 493 -4.31 14.08 12.06
C TYR A 493 -4.82 15.51 12.24
N GLU A 494 -5.49 15.83 13.36
CA GLU A 494 -5.88 17.20 13.67
C GLU A 494 -4.69 17.98 14.25
N PRO A 495 -4.45 19.22 13.79
CA PRO A 495 -3.38 20.03 14.33
C PRO A 495 -3.64 20.37 15.81
N ILE A 496 -2.59 20.28 16.63
CA ILE A 496 -2.58 20.58 18.07
C ILE A 496 -3.10 22.00 18.41
N ALA A 497 -3.28 22.87 17.42
CA ALA A 497 -3.73 24.26 17.61
C ALA A 497 -5.17 24.40 18.12
N ALA A 498 -6.03 23.40 17.97
CA ALA A 498 -7.41 23.47 18.45
C ALA A 498 -7.56 23.29 19.98
N ALA A 499 -6.53 22.80 20.66
CA ALA A 499 -6.56 22.55 22.11
C ALA A 499 -6.13 23.75 22.97
N ARG A 500 -5.61 24.84 22.37
CA ARG A 500 -5.13 26.02 23.13
C ARG A 500 -6.16 27.12 23.36
N ASP A 501 -7.30 27.07 22.67
CA ASP A 501 -8.38 28.10 22.81
C ASP A 501 -9.56 27.60 23.66
N ALA A 502 -9.45 26.48 24.34
CA ALA A 502 -10.51 25.90 25.20
C ALA A 502 -10.19 25.97 26.71
N THR A 503 -9.27 26.88 27.14
CA THR A 503 -9.07 27.20 28.57
C THR A 503 -9.36 28.63 28.89
#